data_db98485cbc35b654db2cf7c4362f49aa
#
_entry.id   db98485cbc35b654db2cf7c4362f49aa
#
_cell.length_a   1.000
_cell.length_b   1.000
_cell.length_c   1.000
_cell.angle_alpha   90.00
_cell.angle_beta   90.00
_cell.angle_gamma   90.00
#
_symmetry.space_group_name_H-M   'P 1'
#
loop_
_entity.id
_entity.type
_entity.pdbx_description
1 polymer ?
#
loop_
_entity_poly.entity_id
_entity_poly.type
_entity_poly.pdbx_seq_one_letter_code
_entity_poly.pdbx_strand_id
1 'polypeptide(L)'
;DNVTTVLIIIPIIIELTRGLGLNPKNYVLSQAIISNIGGTATLIGDPPNVIIGSKVGLSFNQFILTLSPIVIIVFVFVLAYIWFTHRVEFKPINTNMSKLVAVQLLLEKIRYEFSNITIDKKLMIKGLTCLTLAIFLFITQTITGLAPGVVALGMAMVLLIISKADVEEILEEVEWSTLLFFTGLFILVGALEEYGVINWIAQNVFMNVGDNPYVLVLMVLWVAGIASGFLDNIPFTITMIPIIHLILEST
;
A
#
# COMPACT_ATOMS: atom_id res chain seq x y z
N ASP A 1 4.40 -1.16 -2.42
CA ASP A 1 3.59 -0.01 -1.99
C ASP A 1 2.60 0.36 -3.08
N ASN A 2 1.34 0.57 -2.70
CA ASN A 2 0.24 0.90 -3.61
C ASN A 2 0.43 2.26 -4.29
N VAL A 3 0.88 3.28 -3.56
CA VAL A 3 1.09 4.65 -4.05
C VAL A 3 2.17 4.66 -5.12
N THR A 4 3.33 4.07 -4.85
CA THR A 4 4.44 3.97 -5.80
C THR A 4 4.03 3.22 -7.07
N THR A 5 3.29 2.12 -6.92
CA THR A 5 2.77 1.34 -8.05
C THR A 5 1.84 2.19 -8.92
N VAL A 6 0.93 2.94 -8.30
CA VAL A 6 -0.02 3.83 -8.99
C VAL A 6 0.73 4.94 -9.74
N LEU A 7 1.69 5.60 -9.08
CA LEU A 7 2.47 6.68 -9.68
C LEU A 7 3.27 6.23 -10.91
N ILE A 8 3.83 5.03 -10.89
CA ILE A 8 4.63 4.49 -12.00
C ILE A 8 3.74 3.95 -13.13
N ILE A 9 2.72 3.19 -12.80
CA ILE A 9 1.95 2.41 -13.79
C ILE A 9 0.84 3.24 -14.46
N ILE A 10 0.20 4.18 -13.74
CA ILE A 10 -0.90 4.97 -14.33
C ILE A 10 -0.47 5.80 -15.55
N PRO A 11 0.64 6.56 -15.54
CA PRO A 11 1.08 7.27 -16.75
C PRO A 11 1.24 6.34 -17.95
N ILE A 12 1.80 5.15 -17.74
CA ILE A 12 1.98 4.15 -18.80
C ILE A 12 0.62 3.66 -19.33
N ILE A 13 -0.33 3.37 -18.44
CA ILE A 13 -1.69 2.94 -18.82
C ILE A 13 -2.38 4.04 -19.63
N ILE A 14 -2.30 5.30 -19.19
CA ILE A 14 -2.94 6.43 -19.88
C ILE A 14 -2.37 6.57 -21.29
N GLU A 15 -1.06 6.52 -21.44
CA GLU A 15 -0.38 6.66 -22.74
C GLU A 15 -0.76 5.50 -23.66
N LEU A 16 -0.70 4.26 -23.19
CA LEU A 16 -1.08 3.07 -23.95
C LEU A 16 -2.54 3.09 -24.39
N THR A 17 -3.46 3.40 -23.48
CA THR A 17 -4.89 3.40 -23.77
C THR A 17 -5.27 4.51 -24.75
N ARG A 18 -4.69 5.71 -24.61
CA ARG A 18 -4.88 6.81 -25.56
C ARG A 18 -4.32 6.46 -26.94
N GLY A 19 -3.13 5.87 -27.01
CA GLY A 19 -2.52 5.41 -28.27
C GLY A 19 -3.39 4.38 -29.00
N LEU A 20 -4.14 3.56 -28.25
CA LEU A 20 -5.09 2.58 -28.78
C LEU A 20 -6.49 3.17 -29.07
N GLY A 21 -6.73 4.45 -28.79
CA GLY A 21 -8.04 5.10 -28.91
C GLY A 21 -9.08 4.58 -27.90
N LEU A 22 -8.61 4.09 -26.75
CA LEU A 22 -9.44 3.61 -25.64
C LEU A 22 -9.58 4.70 -24.56
N ASN A 23 -10.67 4.61 -23.79
CA ASN A 23 -10.84 5.50 -22.63
C ASN A 23 -9.99 4.96 -21.46
N PRO A 24 -9.01 5.72 -20.92
CA PRO A 24 -8.14 5.27 -19.83
C PRO A 24 -8.85 5.07 -18.50
N LYS A 25 -10.03 5.70 -18.28
CA LYS A 25 -10.71 5.79 -17.00
C LYS A 25 -10.84 4.44 -16.28
N ASN A 26 -11.40 3.45 -16.95
CA ASN A 26 -11.67 2.15 -16.31
C ASN A 26 -10.41 1.31 -16.08
N TYR A 27 -9.40 1.49 -16.92
CA TYR A 27 -8.08 0.86 -16.72
C TYR A 27 -7.36 1.46 -15.51
N VAL A 28 -7.38 2.79 -15.37
CA VAL A 28 -6.79 3.51 -14.23
C VAL A 28 -7.50 3.16 -12.92
N LEU A 29 -8.84 3.18 -12.92
CA LEU A 29 -9.62 2.80 -11.74
C LEU A 29 -9.36 1.34 -11.32
N SER A 30 -9.33 0.43 -12.29
CA SER A 30 -9.03 -0.99 -12.03
C SER A 30 -7.63 -1.15 -11.43
N GLN A 31 -6.63 -0.44 -11.98
CA GLN A 31 -5.27 -0.46 -11.47
C GLN A 31 -5.18 0.05 -10.03
N ALA A 32 -5.83 1.18 -9.72
CA ALA A 32 -5.85 1.75 -8.37
C ALA A 32 -6.48 0.78 -7.35
N ILE A 33 -7.64 0.19 -7.69
CA ILE A 33 -8.31 -0.80 -6.82
C ILE A 33 -7.44 -2.03 -6.59
N ILE A 34 -6.86 -2.59 -7.66
CA ILE A 34 -6.02 -3.78 -7.59
C ILE A 34 -4.73 -3.51 -6.80
N SER A 35 -4.14 -2.32 -6.97
CA SER A 35 -2.95 -1.92 -6.23
C SER A 35 -3.21 -1.84 -4.73
N ASN A 36 -4.34 -1.25 -4.30
CA ASN A 36 -4.73 -1.20 -2.90
C ASN A 36 -4.95 -2.60 -2.31
N ILE A 37 -5.62 -3.48 -3.05
CA ILE A 37 -5.82 -4.88 -2.63
C ILE A 37 -4.48 -5.58 -2.46
N GLY A 38 -3.56 -5.42 -3.43
CA GLY A 38 -2.22 -6.00 -3.38
C GLY A 38 -1.39 -5.47 -2.21
N GLY A 39 -1.45 -4.17 -1.96
CA GLY A 39 -0.78 -3.52 -0.83
C GLY A 39 -1.22 -4.08 0.53
N THR A 40 -2.48 -4.46 0.68
CA THR A 40 -3.00 -5.05 1.93
C THR A 40 -2.38 -6.42 2.27
N ALA A 41 -1.80 -7.12 1.30
CA ALA A 41 -1.26 -8.47 1.49
C ALA A 41 -0.02 -8.55 2.40
N THR A 42 0.75 -7.48 2.50
CA THR A 42 2.04 -7.48 3.22
C THR A 42 2.14 -6.34 4.22
N LEU A 43 2.95 -6.55 5.26
CA LEU A 43 3.18 -5.55 6.31
C LEU A 43 3.70 -4.20 5.74
N ILE A 44 4.53 -4.25 4.71
CA ILE A 44 5.17 -3.08 4.09
C ILE A 44 4.43 -2.55 2.85
N GLY A 45 3.30 -3.16 2.50
CA GLY A 45 2.59 -2.83 1.26
C GLY A 45 1.71 -1.57 1.35
N ASP A 46 1.41 -1.11 2.57
CA ASP A 46 0.64 0.11 2.80
C ASP A 46 0.96 0.67 4.20
N PRO A 47 1.07 2.00 4.41
CA PRO A 47 1.34 2.59 5.71
C PRO A 47 0.43 2.11 6.86
N PRO A 48 -0.90 1.96 6.70
CA PRO A 48 -1.77 1.39 7.74
C PRO A 48 -1.31 0.01 8.23
N ASN A 49 -0.78 -0.83 7.33
CA ASN A 49 -0.32 -2.17 7.69
C ASN A 49 0.90 -2.13 8.63
N VAL A 50 1.84 -1.22 8.34
CA VAL A 50 3.01 -1.00 9.19
C VAL A 50 2.58 -0.54 10.58
N ILE A 51 1.60 0.37 10.64
CA ILE A 51 1.07 0.91 11.90
C ILE A 51 0.39 -0.19 12.71
N ILE A 52 -0.52 -0.96 12.09
CA ILE A 52 -1.21 -2.09 12.74
C ILE A 52 -0.18 -3.11 13.23
N GLY A 53 0.70 -3.57 12.34
CA GLY A 53 1.69 -4.57 12.69
C GLY A 53 2.62 -4.16 13.82
N SER A 54 3.06 -2.90 13.83
CA SER A 54 3.91 -2.34 14.87
C SER A 54 3.18 -2.23 16.22
N LYS A 55 1.93 -1.78 16.22
CA LYS A 55 1.13 -1.59 17.45
C LYS A 55 0.66 -2.91 18.06
N VAL A 56 0.29 -3.88 17.21
CA VAL A 56 -0.20 -5.20 17.65
C VAL A 56 0.96 -6.19 17.86
N GLY A 57 2.18 -5.84 17.43
CA GLY A 57 3.36 -6.70 17.56
C GLY A 57 3.36 -7.88 16.57
N LEU A 58 2.69 -7.75 15.40
CA LEU A 58 2.67 -8.80 14.39
C LEU A 58 3.99 -8.84 13.63
N SER A 59 4.55 -10.05 13.49
CA SER A 59 5.71 -10.26 12.62
C SER A 59 5.31 -10.20 11.14
N PHE A 60 6.30 -9.92 10.28
CA PHE A 60 6.10 -9.90 8.82
C PHE A 60 5.46 -11.19 8.29
N ASN A 61 5.93 -12.35 8.77
CA ASN A 61 5.39 -13.65 8.35
C ASN A 61 3.96 -13.87 8.85
N GLN A 62 3.66 -13.52 10.11
CA GLN A 62 2.29 -13.62 10.63
C GLN A 62 1.33 -12.77 9.83
N PHE A 63 1.73 -11.55 9.48
CA PHE A 63 0.93 -10.64 8.69
C PHE A 63 0.59 -11.24 7.31
N ILE A 64 1.59 -11.74 6.58
CA ILE A 64 1.41 -12.39 5.27
C ILE A 64 0.51 -13.63 5.39
N LEU A 65 0.81 -14.52 6.31
CA LEU A 65 0.06 -15.78 6.43
C LEU A 65 -1.40 -15.57 6.81
N THR A 66 -1.70 -14.51 7.56
CA THR A 66 -3.08 -14.19 7.97
C THR A 66 -3.83 -13.46 6.88
N LEU A 67 -3.25 -12.47 6.22
CA LEU A 67 -3.96 -11.60 5.29
C LEU A 67 -3.90 -12.05 3.83
N SER A 68 -2.79 -12.63 3.38
CA SER A 68 -2.67 -13.01 1.97
C SER A 68 -3.77 -13.97 1.47
N PRO A 69 -4.22 -14.96 2.22
CA PRO A 69 -5.35 -15.80 1.77
C PRO A 69 -6.63 -15.01 1.55
N ILE A 70 -6.94 -14.07 2.46
CA ILE A 70 -8.12 -13.20 2.36
C ILE A 70 -7.97 -12.26 1.16
N VAL A 71 -6.79 -11.66 1.00
CA VAL A 71 -6.48 -10.75 -0.12
C VAL A 71 -6.61 -11.47 -1.46
N ILE A 72 -6.14 -12.72 -1.57
CA ILE A 72 -6.29 -13.52 -2.80
C ILE A 72 -7.78 -13.74 -3.13
N ILE A 73 -8.60 -14.06 -2.14
CA ILE A 73 -10.04 -14.23 -2.33
C ILE A 73 -10.66 -12.92 -2.83
N VAL A 74 -10.40 -11.80 -2.14
CA VAL A 74 -10.91 -10.48 -2.51
C VAL A 74 -10.43 -10.09 -3.92
N PHE A 75 -9.17 -10.34 -4.24
CA PHE A 75 -8.58 -10.08 -5.55
C PHE A 75 -9.32 -10.83 -6.67
N VAL A 76 -9.60 -12.12 -6.48
CA VAL A 76 -10.35 -12.93 -7.46
C VAL A 76 -11.79 -12.40 -7.63
N PHE A 77 -12.46 -12.05 -6.54
CA PHE A 77 -13.81 -11.46 -6.61
C PHE A 77 -13.81 -10.12 -7.34
N VAL A 78 -12.85 -9.25 -7.05
CA VAL A 78 -12.75 -7.94 -7.71
C VAL A 78 -12.38 -8.08 -9.18
N LEU A 79 -11.47 -8.99 -9.54
CA LEU A 79 -11.20 -9.29 -10.95
C LEU A 79 -12.44 -9.80 -11.68
N ALA A 80 -13.21 -10.70 -11.06
CA ALA A 80 -14.46 -11.18 -11.64
C ALA A 80 -15.47 -10.03 -11.81
N TYR A 81 -15.62 -9.18 -10.79
CA TYR A 81 -16.48 -7.99 -10.86
C TYR A 81 -16.07 -7.05 -11.99
N ILE A 82 -14.79 -6.69 -12.09
CA ILE A 82 -14.26 -5.83 -13.15
C ILE A 82 -14.51 -6.47 -14.52
N TRP A 83 -14.26 -7.77 -14.65
CA TRP A 83 -14.53 -8.52 -15.88
C TRP A 83 -16.00 -8.47 -16.29
N PHE A 84 -16.92 -8.74 -15.37
CA PHE A 84 -18.36 -8.76 -15.67
C PHE A 84 -18.91 -7.37 -15.99
N THR A 85 -18.47 -6.33 -15.31
CA THR A 85 -18.96 -4.96 -15.51
C THR A 85 -18.37 -4.29 -16.73
N HIS A 86 -17.09 -4.53 -17.01
CA HIS A 86 -16.34 -3.84 -18.08
C HIS A 86 -15.95 -4.75 -19.24
N ARG A 87 -16.47 -5.98 -19.32
CA ARG A 87 -16.13 -6.94 -20.39
C ARG A 87 -16.32 -6.41 -21.82
N VAL A 88 -17.21 -5.44 -21.99
CA VAL A 88 -17.46 -4.84 -23.32
C VAL A 88 -16.33 -3.89 -23.69
N GLU A 89 -15.75 -3.19 -22.71
CA GLU A 89 -14.66 -2.24 -22.91
C GLU A 89 -13.31 -2.95 -23.03
N PHE A 90 -13.14 -4.08 -22.33
CA PHE A 90 -11.96 -4.94 -22.40
C PHE A 90 -12.00 -5.95 -23.58
N LYS A 91 -12.90 -5.74 -24.57
CA LYS A 91 -12.89 -6.59 -25.76
C LYS A 91 -11.56 -6.46 -26.50
N PRO A 92 -11.05 -7.58 -27.03
CA PRO A 92 -9.85 -7.54 -27.85
C PRO A 92 -10.05 -6.54 -29.00
N ILE A 93 -9.10 -5.63 -29.11
CA ILE A 93 -9.09 -4.61 -30.16
C ILE A 93 -9.05 -5.34 -31.48
N ASN A 94 -10.07 -5.10 -32.34
CA ASN A 94 -10.03 -5.58 -33.71
C ASN A 94 -8.82 -4.88 -34.37
N THR A 95 -7.76 -5.63 -34.61
CA THR A 95 -6.44 -5.13 -34.99
C THR A 95 -6.47 -4.59 -36.43
N ASN A 96 -6.94 -3.36 -36.57
CA ASN A 96 -6.63 -2.61 -37.77
C ASN A 96 -5.12 -2.31 -37.73
N MET A 97 -4.44 -2.59 -38.85
CA MET A 97 -3.00 -2.38 -39.05
C MET A 97 -2.53 -1.00 -38.53
N SER A 98 -3.35 0.03 -38.67
CA SER A 98 -3.09 1.38 -38.17
C SER A 98 -2.90 1.48 -36.64
N LYS A 99 -3.62 0.65 -35.85
CA LYS A 99 -3.48 0.63 -34.40
C LYS A 99 -2.22 -0.10 -33.95
N LEU A 100 -1.82 -1.15 -34.66
CA LEU A 100 -0.55 -1.83 -34.42
C LEU A 100 0.65 -0.90 -34.69
N VAL A 101 0.59 -0.13 -35.78
CA VAL A 101 1.60 0.89 -36.09
C VAL A 101 1.63 1.99 -35.01
N ALA A 102 0.47 2.46 -34.53
CA ALA A 102 0.40 3.45 -33.45
C ALA A 102 1.04 2.93 -32.16
N VAL A 103 0.77 1.68 -31.76
CA VAL A 103 1.40 1.04 -30.61
C VAL A 103 2.91 0.90 -30.79
N GLN A 104 3.33 0.53 -32.00
CA GLN A 104 4.76 0.38 -32.30
C GLN A 104 5.50 1.71 -32.26
N LEU A 105 4.90 2.79 -32.79
CA LEU A 105 5.43 4.15 -32.68
C LEU A 105 5.48 4.64 -31.24
N LEU A 106 4.48 4.31 -30.45
CA LEU A 106 4.44 4.64 -29.02
C LEU A 106 5.56 3.91 -28.25
N LEU A 107 5.74 2.62 -28.51
CA LEU A 107 6.84 1.85 -27.91
C LEU A 107 8.21 2.37 -28.35
N GLU A 108 8.36 2.81 -29.60
CA GLU A 108 9.59 3.45 -30.08
C GLU A 108 9.81 4.81 -29.42
N LYS A 109 8.76 5.62 -29.22
CA LYS A 109 8.84 6.88 -28.49
C LYS A 109 9.25 6.67 -27.04
N ILE A 110 8.61 5.74 -26.34
CA ILE A 110 8.99 5.34 -24.98
C ILE A 110 10.44 4.86 -24.96
N ARG A 111 10.82 3.98 -25.88
CA ARG A 111 12.20 3.50 -26.00
C ARG A 111 13.19 4.64 -26.26
N TYR A 112 12.83 5.62 -27.07
CA TYR A 112 13.67 6.79 -27.34
C TYR A 112 13.82 7.70 -26.12
N GLU A 113 12.73 8.01 -25.44
CA GLU A 113 12.74 8.80 -24.20
C GLU A 113 13.58 8.12 -23.09
N PHE A 114 13.46 6.80 -22.97
CA PHE A 114 14.24 6.01 -22.01
C PHE A 114 15.64 5.62 -22.52
N SER A 115 15.95 5.75 -23.82
CA SER A 115 17.28 5.42 -24.36
C SER A 115 18.40 6.35 -23.87
N ASN A 116 18.05 7.57 -23.47
CA ASN A 116 18.98 8.54 -22.91
C ASN A 116 19.21 8.37 -21.39
N ILE A 117 18.46 7.45 -20.76
CA ILE A 117 18.68 7.11 -19.36
C ILE A 117 19.80 6.07 -19.31
N THR A 118 20.99 6.51 -18.93
CA THR A 118 22.11 5.60 -18.66
C THR A 118 21.85 4.87 -17.35
N ILE A 119 21.39 3.63 -17.45
CA ILE A 119 21.21 2.78 -16.26
C ILE A 119 22.59 2.39 -15.73
N ASP A 120 22.96 2.91 -14.57
CA ASP A 120 24.14 2.39 -13.87
C ASP A 120 23.83 0.98 -13.33
N LYS A 121 24.28 -0.02 -14.11
CA LYS A 121 24.09 -1.44 -13.75
C LYS A 121 24.71 -1.78 -12.38
N LYS A 122 25.79 -1.10 -11.98
CA LYS A 122 26.43 -1.35 -10.69
C LYS A 122 25.56 -0.85 -9.55
N LEU A 123 24.98 0.35 -9.69
CA LEU A 123 24.04 0.91 -8.73
C LEU A 123 22.78 0.07 -8.64
N MET A 124 22.24 -0.36 -9.78
CA MET A 124 21.08 -1.23 -9.84
C MET A 124 21.31 -2.56 -9.10
N ILE A 125 22.46 -3.22 -9.30
CA ILE A 125 22.79 -4.47 -8.62
C ILE A 125 22.94 -4.23 -7.11
N LYS A 126 23.58 -3.14 -6.67
CA LYS A 126 23.68 -2.77 -5.26
C LYS A 126 22.30 -2.58 -4.63
N GLY A 127 21.43 -1.80 -5.29
CA GLY A 127 20.06 -1.57 -4.82
C GLY A 127 19.27 -2.85 -4.71
N LEU A 128 19.32 -3.70 -5.75
CA LEU A 128 18.61 -4.98 -5.75
C LEU A 128 19.14 -5.94 -4.67
N THR A 129 20.44 -5.94 -4.42
CA THR A 129 21.04 -6.75 -3.36
C THR A 129 20.60 -6.27 -1.97
N CYS A 130 20.62 -4.95 -1.72
CA CYS A 130 20.14 -4.37 -0.46
C CYS A 130 18.65 -4.65 -0.25
N LEU A 131 17.82 -4.52 -1.29
CA LEU A 131 16.40 -4.82 -1.23
C LEU A 131 16.15 -6.31 -0.91
N THR A 132 16.85 -7.21 -1.59
CA THR A 132 16.74 -8.66 -1.35
C THR A 132 17.13 -9.01 0.08
N LEU A 133 18.20 -8.39 0.59
CA LEU A 133 18.65 -8.59 1.97
C LEU A 133 17.65 -8.01 2.98
N ALA A 134 17.05 -6.85 2.70
CA ALA A 134 15.99 -6.28 3.53
C ALA A 134 14.78 -7.23 3.62
N ILE A 135 14.31 -7.76 2.48
CA ILE A 135 13.20 -8.73 2.45
C ILE A 135 13.56 -10.00 3.24
N PHE A 136 14.78 -10.49 3.08
CA PHE A 136 15.26 -11.65 3.86
C PHE A 136 15.24 -11.37 5.37
N LEU A 137 15.69 -10.19 5.80
CA LEU A 137 15.65 -9.78 7.21
C LEU A 137 14.22 -9.59 7.72
N PHE A 138 13.28 -9.13 6.91
CA PHE A 138 11.86 -9.09 7.27
C PHE A 138 11.30 -10.50 7.50
N ILE A 139 11.60 -11.45 6.62
CA ILE A 139 11.15 -12.84 6.75
C ILE A 139 11.76 -13.50 8.02
N THR A 140 13.00 -13.17 8.35
CA THR A 140 13.69 -13.68 9.53
C THR A 140 13.48 -12.88 10.80
N GLN A 141 12.54 -11.93 10.81
CA GLN A 141 12.23 -11.05 11.93
C GLN A 141 11.98 -11.82 13.25
N THR A 142 11.28 -12.95 13.18
CA THR A 142 10.99 -13.79 14.35
C THR A 142 12.24 -14.40 15.00
N ILE A 143 13.33 -14.53 14.23
CA ILE A 143 14.61 -15.06 14.70
C ILE A 143 15.54 -13.92 15.12
N THR A 144 15.59 -12.85 14.34
CA THR A 144 16.50 -11.71 14.55
C THR A 144 16.01 -10.74 15.61
N GLY A 145 14.70 -10.68 15.85
CA GLY A 145 14.07 -9.71 16.74
C GLY A 145 14.12 -8.25 16.24
N LEU A 146 14.59 -8.02 15.01
CA LEU A 146 14.74 -6.68 14.45
C LEU A 146 13.39 -6.15 13.98
N ALA A 147 13.02 -4.95 14.47
CA ALA A 147 11.82 -4.28 13.98
C ALA A 147 11.94 -3.91 12.48
N PRO A 148 10.87 -4.04 11.68
CA PRO A 148 10.92 -3.74 10.24
C PRO A 148 11.44 -2.35 9.91
N GLY A 149 11.09 -1.32 10.70
CA GLY A 149 11.61 0.03 10.52
C GLY A 149 13.12 0.13 10.71
N VAL A 150 13.70 -0.62 11.65
CA VAL A 150 15.15 -0.66 11.88
C VAL A 150 15.85 -1.33 10.70
N VAL A 151 15.29 -2.41 10.18
CA VAL A 151 15.82 -3.10 8.99
C VAL A 151 15.77 -2.17 7.77
N ALA A 152 14.63 -1.52 7.52
CA ALA A 152 14.46 -0.62 6.38
C ALA A 152 15.45 0.54 6.42
N LEU A 153 15.54 1.26 7.54
CA LEU A 153 16.48 2.37 7.72
C LEU A 153 17.94 1.90 7.65
N GLY A 154 18.26 0.78 8.30
CA GLY A 154 19.61 0.21 8.26
C GLY A 154 20.04 -0.15 6.85
N MET A 155 19.18 -0.80 6.07
CA MET A 155 19.49 -1.16 4.68
C MET A 155 19.55 0.06 3.76
N ALA A 156 18.72 1.10 4.00
CA ALA A 156 18.80 2.36 3.29
C ALA A 156 20.17 3.05 3.56
N MET A 157 20.62 3.11 4.81
CA MET A 157 21.93 3.65 5.15
C MET A 157 23.09 2.86 4.52
N VAL A 158 22.99 1.52 4.54
CA VAL A 158 24.00 0.66 3.88
C VAL A 158 24.03 0.95 2.38
N LEU A 159 22.88 1.06 1.72
CA LEU A 159 22.82 1.38 0.30
C LEU A 159 23.40 2.76 0.01
N LEU A 160 23.11 3.75 0.83
CA LEU A 160 23.61 5.12 0.71
C LEU A 160 25.16 5.15 0.78
N ILE A 161 25.73 4.43 1.73
CA ILE A 161 27.21 4.34 1.88
C ILE A 161 27.83 3.62 0.67
N ILE A 162 27.25 2.52 0.23
CA ILE A 162 27.79 1.69 -0.86
C ILE A 162 27.61 2.39 -2.23
N SER A 163 26.51 3.11 -2.41
CA SER A 163 26.20 3.81 -3.66
C SER A 163 27.11 5.03 -3.86
N LYS A 164 27.59 5.62 -2.77
CA LYS A 164 28.27 6.93 -2.76
C LYS A 164 27.39 8.04 -3.35
N ALA A 165 26.08 7.90 -3.23
CA ALA A 165 25.12 8.90 -3.66
C ALA A 165 25.20 10.13 -2.76
N ASP A 166 24.81 11.28 -3.29
CA ASP A 166 24.74 12.51 -2.52
C ASP A 166 23.59 12.40 -1.50
N VAL A 167 23.95 12.58 -0.23
CA VAL A 167 22.99 12.47 0.88
C VAL A 167 21.96 13.60 0.82
N GLU A 168 22.37 14.80 0.41
CA GLU A 168 21.48 15.96 0.33
C GLU A 168 20.42 15.74 -0.74
N GLU A 169 20.80 15.25 -1.93
CA GLU A 169 19.89 14.93 -3.02
C GLU A 169 18.87 13.86 -2.60
N ILE A 170 19.30 12.81 -1.87
CA ILE A 170 18.40 11.76 -1.40
C ILE A 170 17.46 12.28 -0.29
N LEU A 171 17.94 13.16 0.59
CA LEU A 171 17.11 13.74 1.64
C LEU A 171 16.03 14.70 1.08
N GLU A 172 16.30 15.35 -0.06
CA GLU A 172 15.29 16.16 -0.77
C GLU A 172 14.15 15.32 -1.33
N GLU A 173 14.42 14.07 -1.74
CA GLU A 173 13.41 13.12 -2.23
C GLU A 173 12.53 12.53 -1.10
N VAL A 174 12.89 12.71 0.16
CA VAL A 174 12.09 12.23 1.29
C VAL A 174 10.83 13.08 1.43
N GLU A 175 9.68 12.43 1.50
CA GLU A 175 8.38 13.06 1.70
C GLU A 175 8.21 13.59 3.14
N TRP A 176 8.95 14.63 3.50
CA TRP A 176 8.93 15.23 4.84
C TRP A 176 7.53 15.70 5.25
N SER A 177 6.73 16.19 4.31
CA SER A 177 5.34 16.60 4.55
C SER A 177 4.50 15.44 5.08
N THR A 178 4.65 14.27 4.51
CA THR A 178 3.96 13.03 4.93
C THR A 178 4.41 12.58 6.31
N LEU A 179 5.72 12.63 6.60
CA LEU A 179 6.26 12.29 7.93
C LEU A 179 5.78 13.25 9.02
N LEU A 180 5.77 14.56 8.74
CA LEU A 180 5.26 15.57 9.67
C LEU A 180 3.75 15.44 9.87
N PHE A 181 2.99 15.15 8.83
CA PHE A 181 1.56 14.87 8.92
C PHE A 181 1.29 13.69 9.86
N PHE A 182 1.99 12.56 9.69
CA PHE A 182 1.84 11.41 10.57
C PHE A 182 2.24 11.72 12.01
N THR A 183 3.32 12.47 12.22
CA THR A 183 3.74 12.90 13.55
C THR A 183 2.65 13.72 14.24
N GLY A 184 2.07 14.70 13.54
CA GLY A 184 0.97 15.50 14.06
C GLY A 184 -0.28 14.66 14.37
N LEU A 185 -0.57 13.70 13.51
CA LEU A 185 -1.71 12.80 13.68
C LEU A 185 -1.54 11.88 14.91
N PHE A 186 -0.34 11.32 15.14
CA PHE A 186 -0.05 10.53 16.34
C PHE A 186 -0.17 11.35 17.62
N ILE A 187 0.29 12.61 17.61
CA ILE A 187 0.14 13.53 18.74
C ILE A 187 -1.35 13.79 19.02
N LEU A 188 -2.14 14.05 17.99
CA LEU A 188 -3.56 14.32 18.12
C LEU A 188 -4.32 13.11 18.67
N VAL A 189 -4.07 11.91 18.13
CA VAL A 189 -4.71 10.68 18.62
C VAL A 189 -4.27 10.36 20.05
N GLY A 190 -2.99 10.55 20.39
CA GLY A 190 -2.51 10.41 21.76
C GLY A 190 -3.21 11.35 22.73
N ALA A 191 -3.45 12.60 22.34
CA ALA A 191 -4.22 13.54 23.14
C ALA A 191 -5.68 13.09 23.31
N LEU A 192 -6.35 12.61 22.24
CA LEU A 192 -7.72 12.08 22.34
C LEU A 192 -7.81 10.85 23.27
N GLU A 193 -6.77 10.02 23.28
CA GLU A 193 -6.65 8.88 24.20
C GLU A 193 -6.53 9.34 25.64
N GLU A 194 -5.63 10.29 25.92
CA GLU A 194 -5.40 10.84 27.27
C GLU A 194 -6.62 11.56 27.85
N TYR A 195 -7.35 12.28 26.98
CA TYR A 195 -8.61 12.96 27.40
C TYR A 195 -9.82 12.01 27.50
N GLY A 196 -9.63 10.71 27.22
CA GLY A 196 -10.68 9.70 27.37
C GLY A 196 -11.73 9.69 26.26
N VAL A 197 -11.53 10.44 25.17
CA VAL A 197 -12.46 10.46 24.02
C VAL A 197 -12.54 9.09 23.36
N ILE A 198 -11.39 8.43 23.22
CA ILE A 198 -11.31 7.07 22.65
C ILE A 198 -12.05 6.06 23.53
N ASN A 199 -11.89 6.14 24.86
CA ASN A 199 -12.63 5.32 25.80
C ASN A 199 -14.13 5.56 25.71
N TRP A 200 -14.55 6.81 25.57
CA TRP A 200 -15.97 7.16 25.41
C TRP A 200 -16.56 6.55 24.14
N ILE A 201 -15.85 6.62 23.00
CA ILE A 201 -16.26 6.00 21.74
C ILE A 201 -16.34 4.48 21.88
N ALA A 202 -15.33 3.83 22.45
CA ALA A 202 -15.30 2.40 22.67
C ALA A 202 -16.54 1.93 23.47
N GLN A 203 -16.82 2.58 24.59
CA GLN A 203 -17.93 2.23 25.47
C GLN A 203 -19.30 2.49 24.86
N ASN A 204 -19.49 3.64 24.22
CA ASN A 204 -20.83 4.03 23.75
C ASN A 204 -21.19 3.51 22.37
N VAL A 205 -20.20 3.22 21.53
CA VAL A 205 -20.42 2.76 20.15
C VAL A 205 -20.25 1.24 20.05
N PHE A 206 -19.19 0.68 20.62
CA PHE A 206 -18.82 -0.71 20.38
C PHE A 206 -19.26 -1.69 21.48
N MET A 207 -19.15 -1.32 22.76
CA MET A 207 -19.49 -2.23 23.85
C MET A 207 -21.00 -2.50 24.01
N ASN A 208 -21.85 -1.67 23.43
CA ASN A 208 -23.31 -1.86 23.48
C ASN A 208 -23.82 -2.97 22.53
N VAL A 209 -22.93 -3.60 21.76
CA VAL A 209 -23.28 -4.60 20.72
C VAL A 209 -23.42 -6.02 21.30
N GLY A 210 -23.12 -6.22 22.58
CA GLY A 210 -23.19 -7.53 23.28
C GLY A 210 -21.90 -8.35 23.18
N ASP A 211 -21.83 -9.41 23.98
CA ASP A 211 -20.63 -10.25 24.18
C ASP A 211 -20.31 -11.20 23.00
N ASN A 212 -20.95 -11.03 21.85
CA ASN A 212 -20.70 -11.91 20.70
C ASN A 212 -19.52 -11.39 19.85
N PRO A 213 -18.36 -12.07 19.84
CA PRO A 213 -17.17 -11.61 19.12
C PRO A 213 -17.37 -11.52 17.60
N TYR A 214 -18.26 -12.34 17.01
CA TYR A 214 -18.56 -12.30 15.58
C TYR A 214 -19.32 -11.03 15.20
N VAL A 215 -20.27 -10.60 16.04
CA VAL A 215 -21.03 -9.36 15.80
C VAL A 215 -20.10 -8.16 15.92
N LEU A 216 -19.20 -8.16 16.91
CA LEU A 216 -18.20 -7.12 17.09
C LEU A 216 -17.27 -7.00 15.89
N VAL A 217 -16.72 -8.12 15.40
CA VAL A 217 -15.85 -8.14 14.20
C VAL A 217 -16.59 -7.60 12.97
N LEU A 218 -17.84 -8.02 12.76
CA LEU A 218 -18.66 -7.52 11.64
C LEU A 218 -18.94 -6.03 11.77
N MET A 219 -19.22 -5.53 12.98
CA MET A 219 -19.45 -4.12 13.23
C MET A 219 -18.19 -3.31 12.94
N VAL A 220 -17.03 -3.73 13.47
CA VAL A 220 -15.75 -3.08 13.19
C VAL A 220 -15.46 -3.08 11.68
N LEU A 221 -15.70 -4.19 10.99
CA LEU A 221 -15.50 -4.31 9.55
C LEU A 221 -16.36 -3.30 8.76
N TRP A 222 -17.66 -3.22 9.09
CA TRP A 222 -18.57 -2.31 8.38
C TRP A 222 -18.30 -0.83 8.72
N VAL A 223 -18.05 -0.53 10.00
CA VAL A 223 -17.69 0.83 10.42
C VAL A 223 -16.39 1.26 9.76
N ALA A 224 -15.37 0.38 9.74
CA ALA A 224 -14.11 0.65 9.08
C ALA A 224 -14.27 0.85 7.57
N GLY A 225 -15.03 -0.02 6.89
CA GLY A 225 -15.27 0.07 5.46
C GLY A 225 -16.01 1.35 5.04
N ILE A 226 -17.02 1.74 5.81
CA ILE A 226 -17.79 2.96 5.53
C ILE A 226 -16.99 4.22 5.89
N ALA A 227 -16.42 4.26 7.08
CA ALA A 227 -15.68 5.44 7.55
C ALA A 227 -14.41 5.71 6.71
N SER A 228 -13.67 4.66 6.35
CA SER A 228 -12.49 4.78 5.48
C SER A 228 -12.83 5.20 4.04
N GLY A 229 -14.09 5.09 3.62
CA GLY A 229 -14.55 5.64 2.34
C GLY A 229 -14.67 7.17 2.34
N PHE A 230 -14.75 7.81 3.51
CA PHE A 230 -14.86 9.26 3.68
C PHE A 230 -13.61 9.89 4.32
N LEU A 231 -12.93 9.12 5.16
CA LEU A 231 -11.71 9.52 5.86
C LEU A 231 -10.52 8.83 5.20
N ASP A 232 -9.38 9.48 5.23
CA ASP A 232 -8.12 8.82 4.84
C ASP A 232 -7.90 7.58 5.72
N ASN A 233 -7.43 6.50 5.12
CA ASN A 233 -7.21 5.20 5.76
C ASN A 233 -6.21 5.27 6.93
N ILE A 234 -5.22 6.15 6.87
CA ILE A 234 -4.19 6.26 7.91
C ILE A 234 -4.73 6.90 9.19
N PRO A 235 -5.35 8.10 9.18
CA PRO A 235 -5.99 8.67 10.36
C PRO A 235 -7.02 7.73 10.99
N PHE A 236 -7.82 7.08 10.16
CA PHE A 236 -8.81 6.13 10.63
C PHE A 236 -8.15 4.95 11.36
N THR A 237 -7.13 4.34 10.76
CA THR A 237 -6.41 3.20 11.35
C THR A 237 -5.78 3.57 12.71
N ILE A 238 -5.10 4.71 12.78
CA ILE A 238 -4.45 5.15 14.03
C ILE A 238 -5.48 5.34 15.15
N THR A 239 -6.66 5.87 14.83
CA THR A 239 -7.73 6.09 15.80
C THR A 239 -8.42 4.78 16.22
N MET A 240 -8.60 3.83 15.30
CA MET A 240 -9.27 2.57 15.57
C MET A 240 -8.45 1.58 16.39
N ILE A 241 -7.13 1.59 16.27
CA ILE A 241 -6.26 0.65 17.00
C ILE A 241 -6.48 0.72 18.52
N PRO A 242 -6.41 1.90 19.20
CA PRO A 242 -6.70 1.97 20.62
C PRO A 242 -8.13 1.54 20.99
N ILE A 243 -9.12 1.85 20.14
CA ILE A 243 -10.51 1.45 20.35
C ILE A 243 -10.62 -0.08 20.36
N ILE A 244 -10.04 -0.75 19.36
CA ILE A 244 -10.06 -2.22 19.26
C ILE A 244 -9.32 -2.84 20.44
N HIS A 245 -8.20 -2.26 20.88
CA HIS A 245 -7.43 -2.74 22.04
C HIS A 245 -8.26 -2.71 23.32
N LEU A 246 -8.95 -1.60 23.60
CA LEU A 246 -9.85 -1.46 24.74
C LEU A 246 -11.01 -2.47 24.72
N ILE A 247 -11.56 -2.74 23.55
CA ILE A 247 -12.64 -3.74 23.38
C ILE A 247 -12.12 -5.13 23.70
N LEU A 248 -10.94 -5.49 23.20
CA LEU A 248 -10.34 -6.82 23.45
C LEU A 248 -9.94 -7.03 24.91
N GLU A 249 -9.55 -5.97 25.63
CA GLU A 249 -9.24 -6.04 27.07
C GLU A 249 -10.49 -6.15 27.93
N SER A 250 -11.66 -5.76 27.43
CA SER A 250 -12.92 -5.77 28.16
C SER A 250 -13.73 -7.07 27.97
N THR A 251 -13.33 -7.91 27.01
CA THR A 251 -13.99 -9.19 26.66
C THR A 251 -13.21 -10.35 27.26
#